data_7131a0a8439256a3adcd924286f391eb
#
_entry.id   7131a0a8439256a3adcd924286f391eb
#
_cell.length_a   1.000
_cell.length_b   1.000
_cell.length_c   1.000
_cell.angle_alpha   90.00
_cell.angle_beta   90.00
_cell.angle_gamma   90.00
#
_symmetry.space_group_name_H-M   'P 1'
#
loop_
_entity.id
_entity.type
_entity.pdbx_description
1 polymer ?
#
loop_
_entity_poly.entity_id
_entity_poly.type
_entity_poly.pdbx_seq_one_letter_code
_entity_poly.pdbx_strand_id
1 'polypeptide(L)'
;IFGLSIVLFPFVIRGIELPPVLSDKKALITMLWDTLWLFLTIIEVCGHTNDVAGMKAGCIIAFVFVLAAWLIFFDARYLNANGFIKSAIIVLIASVWTAFADDICEFLIFGTRQITIKSVNFSDWTSNICVNANVYAIVLVSGVIISSILFVAGGIKAFANKK
;
A
#
# COMPACT_ATOMS: atom_id res chain seq x y z
N ILE A 1 -16.48 17.12 4.33
CA ILE A 1 -15.74 18.05 3.45
C ILE A 1 -14.38 17.44 3.08
N PHE A 2 -13.56 16.97 4.04
CA PHE A 2 -12.21 16.45 3.79
C PHE A 2 -12.16 15.25 2.83
N GLY A 3 -13.00 14.23 3.01
CA GLY A 3 -13.05 13.06 2.13
C GLY A 3 -13.38 13.43 0.68
N LEU A 4 -14.18 14.47 0.47
CA LEU A 4 -14.50 14.98 -0.87
C LEU A 4 -13.27 15.62 -1.53
N SER A 5 -12.42 16.30 -0.76
CA SER A 5 -11.18 16.91 -1.27
C SER A 5 -10.21 15.85 -1.80
N ILE A 6 -10.07 14.73 -1.12
CA ILE A 6 -9.21 13.61 -1.55
C ILE A 6 -9.69 13.07 -2.90
N VAL A 7 -10.99 12.87 -3.07
CA VAL A 7 -11.56 12.30 -4.31
C VAL A 7 -11.52 13.30 -5.46
N LEU A 8 -11.83 14.59 -5.21
CA LEU A 8 -11.94 15.59 -6.27
C LEU A 8 -10.60 16.16 -6.71
N PHE A 9 -9.62 16.26 -5.84
CA PHE A 9 -8.34 16.89 -6.15
C PHE A 9 -7.61 16.29 -7.36
N PRO A 10 -7.55 14.95 -7.55
CA PRO A 10 -6.95 14.35 -8.74
C PRO A 10 -7.61 14.79 -10.05
N PHE A 11 -8.92 15.05 -10.04
CA PHE A 11 -9.64 15.54 -11.23
C PHE A 11 -9.40 17.01 -11.46
N VAL A 12 -9.41 17.82 -10.40
CA VAL A 12 -9.18 19.27 -10.48
C VAL A 12 -7.77 19.57 -10.99
N ILE A 13 -6.73 18.91 -10.46
CA ILE A 13 -5.34 19.15 -10.83
C ILE A 13 -5.05 18.78 -12.30
N ARG A 14 -5.82 17.85 -12.88
CA ARG A 14 -5.69 17.51 -14.30
C ARG A 14 -6.06 18.65 -15.21
N GLY A 15 -7.07 19.45 -14.83
CA GLY A 15 -7.55 20.61 -15.58
C GLY A 15 -6.75 21.89 -15.36
N ILE A 16 -5.86 21.93 -14.36
CA ILE A 16 -5.07 23.13 -14.05
C ILE A 16 -3.76 23.11 -14.86
N GLU A 17 -3.45 24.23 -15.53
CA GLU A 17 -2.14 24.43 -16.14
C GLU A 17 -1.14 24.82 -15.04
N LEU A 18 -0.21 23.91 -14.74
CA LEU A 18 0.87 24.15 -13.81
C LEU A 18 2.08 24.74 -14.54
N PRO A 19 2.94 25.50 -13.82
CA PRO A 19 4.24 25.91 -14.36
C PRO A 19 5.01 24.74 -14.95
N PRO A 20 5.85 24.93 -15.99
CA PRO A 20 6.56 23.84 -16.69
C PRO A 20 7.32 22.90 -15.76
N VAL A 21 7.88 23.42 -14.66
CA VAL A 21 8.63 22.64 -13.66
C VAL A 21 7.74 21.65 -12.89
N LEU A 22 6.43 21.92 -12.79
CA LEU A 22 5.47 21.12 -12.00
C LEU A 22 4.50 20.32 -12.86
N SER A 23 4.43 20.60 -14.16
CA SER A 23 3.48 19.95 -15.09
C SER A 23 3.60 18.43 -15.08
N ASP A 24 4.83 17.91 -15.08
CA ASP A 24 5.13 16.48 -15.06
C ASP A 24 4.98 15.84 -13.69
N LYS A 25 4.81 16.66 -12.63
CA LYS A 25 4.72 16.21 -11.24
C LYS A 25 3.31 16.16 -10.70
N LYS A 26 2.27 16.35 -11.54
CA LYS A 26 0.86 16.34 -11.09
C LYS A 26 0.50 15.12 -10.25
N ALA A 27 0.92 13.93 -10.67
CA ALA A 27 0.66 12.69 -9.93
C ALA A 27 1.35 12.66 -8.55
N LEU A 28 2.59 13.17 -8.46
CA LEU A 28 3.31 13.29 -7.19
C LEU A 28 2.62 14.30 -6.25
N ILE A 29 2.17 15.43 -6.80
CA ILE A 29 1.44 16.46 -6.04
C ILE A 29 0.13 15.87 -5.50
N THR A 30 -0.60 15.11 -6.32
CA THR A 30 -1.83 14.42 -5.88
C THR A 30 -1.54 13.47 -4.74
N MET A 31 -0.52 12.63 -4.88
CA MET A 31 -0.15 11.64 -3.85
C MET A 31 0.25 12.30 -2.52
N LEU A 32 0.98 13.43 -2.59
CA LEU A 32 1.32 14.25 -1.42
C LEU A 32 0.08 14.87 -0.78
N TRP A 33 -0.83 15.40 -1.59
CA TRP A 33 -2.07 15.99 -1.15
C TRP A 33 -2.95 14.98 -0.41
N ASP A 34 -3.18 13.81 -1.02
CA ASP A 34 -3.99 12.76 -0.44
C ASP A 34 -3.39 12.24 0.88
N THR A 35 -2.05 12.09 0.91
CA THR A 35 -1.33 11.71 2.14
C THR A 35 -1.54 12.76 3.24
N LEU A 36 -1.35 14.04 2.93
CA LEU A 36 -1.52 15.13 3.90
C LEU A 36 -2.95 15.15 4.47
N TRP A 37 -3.96 15.09 3.59
CA TRP A 37 -5.35 15.15 3.99
C TRP A 37 -5.79 13.93 4.80
N LEU A 38 -5.25 12.76 4.52
CA LEU A 38 -5.51 11.57 5.32
C LEU A 38 -5.09 11.78 6.78
N PHE A 39 -3.86 12.23 7.01
CA PHE A 39 -3.38 12.50 8.37
C PHE A 39 -4.13 13.63 9.05
N LEU A 40 -4.42 14.72 8.34
CA LEU A 40 -5.22 15.82 8.89
C LEU A 40 -6.62 15.37 9.29
N THR A 41 -7.25 14.48 8.51
CA THR A 41 -8.58 13.94 8.85
C THR A 41 -8.52 13.10 10.11
N ILE A 42 -7.50 12.27 10.29
CA ILE A 42 -7.33 11.46 11.52
C ILE A 42 -7.15 12.37 12.73
N ILE A 43 -6.27 13.37 12.62
CA ILE A 43 -6.00 14.33 13.71
C ILE A 43 -7.27 15.11 14.08
N GLU A 44 -8.03 15.56 13.10
CA GLU A 44 -9.26 16.31 13.31
C GLU A 44 -10.34 15.45 14.01
N VAL A 45 -10.60 14.24 13.49
CA VAL A 45 -11.61 13.33 14.05
C VAL A 45 -11.27 12.95 15.49
N CYS A 46 -10.03 12.54 15.74
CA CYS A 46 -9.61 12.16 17.09
C CYS A 46 -9.47 13.37 18.02
N GLY A 47 -9.12 14.54 17.48
CA GLY A 47 -9.07 15.80 18.23
C GLY A 47 -10.46 16.21 18.75
N HIS A 48 -11.51 16.08 17.94
CA HIS A 48 -12.88 16.36 18.36
C HIS A 48 -13.38 15.42 19.46
N THR A 49 -12.92 14.18 19.49
CA THR A 49 -13.29 13.18 20.50
C THR A 49 -12.36 13.17 21.71
N ASN A 50 -11.30 13.99 21.71
CA ASN A 50 -10.21 13.97 22.70
C ASN A 50 -9.57 12.57 22.86
N ASP A 51 -9.60 11.74 21.81
CA ASP A 51 -9.02 10.40 21.80
C ASP A 51 -7.57 10.43 21.32
N VAL A 52 -6.65 10.71 22.23
CA VAL A 52 -5.21 10.75 21.95
C VAL A 52 -4.66 9.35 21.59
N ALA A 53 -5.18 8.29 22.21
CA ALA A 53 -4.75 6.93 21.94
C ALA A 53 -5.20 6.48 20.54
N GLY A 54 -6.46 6.76 20.18
CA GLY A 54 -6.99 6.51 18.84
C GLY A 54 -6.27 7.32 17.77
N MET A 55 -5.91 8.58 18.05
CA MET A 55 -5.12 9.40 17.13
C MET A 55 -3.74 8.78 16.86
N LYS A 56 -3.03 8.36 17.91
CA LYS A 56 -1.73 7.69 17.75
C LYS A 56 -1.84 6.41 16.93
N ALA A 57 -2.78 5.54 17.29
CA ALA A 57 -3.01 4.28 16.59
C ALA A 57 -3.43 4.52 15.13
N GLY A 58 -4.36 5.43 14.88
CA GLY A 58 -4.83 5.79 13.54
C GLY A 58 -3.72 6.34 12.64
N CYS A 59 -2.86 7.23 13.18
CA CYS A 59 -1.71 7.74 12.43
C CYS A 59 -0.68 6.64 12.11
N ILE A 60 -0.44 5.69 13.02
CA ILE A 60 0.47 4.56 12.78
C ILE A 60 -0.09 3.65 11.67
N ILE A 61 -1.36 3.28 11.78
CA ILE A 61 -2.03 2.45 10.76
C ILE A 61 -1.99 3.15 9.40
N ALA A 62 -2.39 4.44 9.35
CA ALA A 62 -2.34 5.22 8.13
C ALA A 62 -0.94 5.28 7.55
N PHE A 63 0.09 5.48 8.37
CA PHE A 63 1.49 5.50 7.92
C PHE A 63 1.91 4.18 7.28
N VAL A 64 1.58 3.04 7.89
CA VAL A 64 1.89 1.71 7.36
C VAL A 64 1.26 1.53 5.97
N PHE A 65 -0.02 1.86 5.79
CA PHE A 65 -0.69 1.71 4.50
C PHE A 65 -0.25 2.75 3.46
N VAL A 66 -0.01 3.98 3.86
CA VAL A 66 0.53 5.04 2.98
C VAL A 66 1.90 4.65 2.46
N LEU A 67 2.76 4.03 3.28
CA LEU A 67 4.07 3.57 2.84
C LEU A 67 3.96 2.56 1.68
N ALA A 68 3.04 1.59 1.77
CA ALA A 68 2.78 0.66 0.66
C ALA A 68 2.29 1.39 -0.60
N ALA A 69 1.36 2.33 -0.44
CA ALA A 69 0.84 3.12 -1.55
C ALA A 69 1.95 3.93 -2.23
N TRP A 70 2.88 4.53 -1.46
CA TRP A 70 4.04 5.23 -1.99
C TRP A 70 5.01 4.30 -2.74
N LEU A 71 5.28 3.10 -2.21
CA LEU A 71 6.13 2.11 -2.88
C LEU A 71 5.53 1.71 -4.24
N ILE A 72 4.22 1.43 -4.29
CA ILE A 72 3.51 1.11 -5.53
C ILE A 72 3.52 2.30 -6.49
N PHE A 73 3.31 3.51 -5.99
CA PHE A 73 3.36 4.73 -6.80
C PHE A 73 4.73 4.95 -7.45
N PHE A 74 5.82 4.78 -6.69
CA PHE A 74 7.18 4.92 -7.21
C PHE A 74 7.50 3.84 -8.25
N ASP A 75 7.11 2.60 -8.01
CA ASP A 75 7.26 1.53 -8.98
C ASP A 75 6.51 1.84 -10.29
N ALA A 76 5.22 2.15 -10.19
CA ALA A 76 4.39 2.42 -11.35
C ALA A 76 4.88 3.61 -12.18
N ARG A 77 5.36 4.68 -11.52
CA ARG A 77 5.66 5.95 -12.16
C ARG A 77 7.12 6.11 -12.57
N TYR A 78 8.05 5.69 -11.73
CA TYR A 78 9.47 6.04 -11.90
C TYR A 78 10.36 4.85 -12.24
N LEU A 79 9.91 3.61 -12.00
CA LEU A 79 10.70 2.45 -12.41
C LEU A 79 10.74 2.35 -13.94
N ASN A 80 11.94 2.33 -14.49
CA ASN A 80 12.14 2.17 -15.93
C ASN A 80 12.18 0.68 -16.32
N ALA A 81 11.03 0.02 -16.26
CA ALA A 81 10.85 -1.38 -16.57
C ALA A 81 9.59 -1.61 -17.43
N ASN A 82 9.50 -2.77 -18.08
CA ASN A 82 8.30 -3.12 -18.83
C ASN A 82 7.11 -3.39 -17.88
N GLY A 83 5.88 -3.31 -18.41
CA GLY A 83 4.65 -3.42 -17.62
C GLY A 83 4.55 -4.73 -16.83
N PHE A 84 5.07 -5.85 -17.34
CA PHE A 84 5.04 -7.12 -16.61
C PHE A 84 5.92 -7.09 -15.37
N ILE A 85 7.12 -6.49 -15.45
CA ILE A 85 8.03 -6.36 -14.29
C ILE A 85 7.41 -5.42 -13.26
N LYS A 86 6.85 -4.28 -13.68
CA LYS A 86 6.14 -3.37 -12.76
C LYS A 86 4.99 -4.08 -12.05
N SER A 87 4.14 -4.78 -12.82
CA SER A 87 3.02 -5.53 -12.22
C SER A 87 3.49 -6.61 -11.26
N ALA A 88 4.61 -7.27 -11.55
CA ALA A 88 5.20 -8.27 -10.66
C ALA A 88 5.60 -7.66 -9.30
N ILE A 89 6.26 -6.50 -9.33
CA ILE A 89 6.70 -5.79 -8.12
C ILE A 89 5.48 -5.30 -7.33
N ILE A 90 4.47 -4.74 -7.99
CA ILE A 90 3.22 -4.28 -7.34
C ILE A 90 2.52 -5.44 -6.64
N VAL A 91 2.37 -6.59 -7.33
CA VAL A 91 1.75 -7.79 -6.74
C VAL A 91 2.55 -8.29 -5.54
N LEU A 92 3.88 -8.30 -5.64
CA LEU A 92 4.75 -8.72 -4.54
C LEU A 92 4.62 -7.78 -3.34
N ILE A 93 4.70 -6.46 -3.56
CA ILE A 93 4.51 -5.46 -2.49
C ILE A 93 3.14 -5.66 -1.83
N ALA A 94 2.06 -5.73 -2.61
CA ALA A 94 0.71 -5.88 -2.09
C ALA A 94 0.56 -7.16 -1.25
N SER A 95 1.11 -8.28 -1.71
CA SER A 95 1.01 -9.58 -1.03
C SER A 95 1.80 -9.59 0.28
N VAL A 96 3.03 -9.08 0.27
CA VAL A 96 3.87 -8.97 1.46
C VAL A 96 3.23 -8.01 2.46
N TRP A 97 2.71 -6.88 1.97
CA TRP A 97 2.05 -5.90 2.84
C TRP A 97 0.81 -6.47 3.50
N THR A 98 -0.07 -7.14 2.73
CA THR A 98 -1.27 -7.78 3.29
C THR A 98 -0.91 -8.85 4.34
N ALA A 99 0.19 -9.57 4.15
CA ALA A 99 0.61 -10.61 5.07
C ALA A 99 1.19 -10.10 6.39
N PHE A 100 1.79 -8.90 6.40
CA PHE A 100 2.55 -8.40 7.55
C PHE A 100 2.11 -7.03 8.08
N ALA A 101 1.21 -6.31 7.40
CA ALA A 101 0.79 -4.97 7.82
C ALA A 101 0.19 -4.95 9.23
N ASP A 102 -0.61 -5.97 9.57
CA ASP A 102 -1.23 -6.14 10.88
C ASP A 102 -0.19 -6.32 11.97
N ASP A 103 0.75 -7.26 11.77
CA ASP A 103 1.87 -7.50 12.69
C ASP A 103 2.73 -6.25 12.89
N ILE A 104 2.96 -5.48 11.82
CA ILE A 104 3.70 -4.20 11.89
C ILE A 104 2.92 -3.17 12.70
N CYS A 105 1.61 -3.04 12.47
CA CYS A 105 0.77 -2.12 13.21
C CYS A 105 0.73 -2.49 14.70
N GLU A 106 0.54 -3.76 15.04
CA GLU A 106 0.55 -4.23 16.43
C GLU A 106 1.89 -3.94 17.12
N PHE A 107 2.99 -4.20 16.42
CA PHE A 107 4.32 -3.89 16.95
C PHE A 107 4.51 -2.40 17.22
N LEU A 108 4.10 -1.54 16.29
CA LEU A 108 4.27 -0.09 16.43
C LEU A 108 3.33 0.54 17.48
N ILE A 109 2.14 -0.03 17.65
CA ILE A 109 1.14 0.50 18.61
C ILE A 109 1.39 -0.03 20.02
N PHE A 110 1.63 -1.34 20.16
CA PHE A 110 1.65 -2.05 21.45
C PHE A 110 3.03 -2.57 21.84
N GLY A 111 4.02 -2.57 20.94
CA GLY A 111 5.35 -3.15 21.17
C GLY A 111 5.36 -4.68 21.16
N THR A 112 4.25 -5.33 20.80
CA THR A 112 4.13 -6.80 20.79
C THR A 112 4.76 -7.37 19.52
N ARG A 113 5.60 -8.40 19.66
CA ARG A 113 6.20 -9.11 18.53
C ARG A 113 5.42 -10.39 18.24
N GLN A 114 4.26 -10.24 17.62
CA GLN A 114 3.54 -11.38 17.08
C GLN A 114 3.83 -11.49 15.58
N ILE A 115 3.86 -12.71 15.07
CA ILE A 115 3.96 -13.00 13.64
C ILE A 115 2.80 -13.92 13.32
N THR A 116 1.73 -13.35 12.82
CA THR A 116 0.44 -14.02 12.58
C THR A 116 0.59 -15.26 11.70
N ILE A 117 1.43 -15.18 10.66
CA ILE A 117 1.72 -16.31 9.74
C ILE A 117 2.24 -17.56 10.47
N LYS A 118 2.85 -17.46 11.65
CA LYS A 118 3.28 -18.64 12.42
C LYS A 118 2.12 -19.48 12.93
N SER A 119 0.93 -18.92 13.00
CA SER A 119 -0.29 -19.59 13.47
C SER A 119 -1.07 -20.27 12.33
N VAL A 120 -0.47 -20.46 11.15
CA VAL A 120 -1.09 -21.11 10.00
C VAL A 120 -1.51 -22.55 10.38
N ASN A 121 -2.80 -22.82 10.26
CA ASN A 121 -3.38 -24.12 10.43
C ASN A 121 -4.58 -24.31 9.50
N PHE A 122 -4.36 -24.86 8.33
CA PHE A 122 -5.41 -25.06 7.31
C PHE A 122 -6.52 -26.05 7.71
N SER A 123 -6.34 -26.76 8.83
CA SER A 123 -7.39 -27.62 9.38
C SER A 123 -8.34 -26.87 10.32
N ASP A 124 -7.96 -25.66 10.77
CA ASP A 124 -8.76 -24.82 11.64
C ASP A 124 -9.15 -23.52 10.92
N TRP A 125 -10.45 -23.37 10.64
CA TRP A 125 -11.06 -22.16 10.08
C TRP A 125 -12.10 -21.54 11.02
N THR A 126 -12.02 -21.86 12.31
CA THR A 126 -12.96 -21.37 13.33
C THR A 126 -12.33 -20.33 14.26
N SER A 127 -11.05 -20.48 14.56
CA SER A 127 -10.30 -19.52 15.34
C SER A 127 -9.92 -18.30 14.51
N ASN A 128 -10.23 -17.09 14.97
CA ASN A 128 -9.89 -15.84 14.27
C ASN A 128 -8.39 -15.74 13.96
N ILE A 129 -7.52 -16.21 14.85
CA ILE A 129 -6.06 -16.18 14.65
C ILE A 129 -5.67 -17.10 13.50
N CYS A 130 -6.20 -18.34 13.47
CA CYS A 130 -5.89 -19.30 12.41
C CYS A 130 -6.48 -18.85 11.07
N VAL A 131 -7.69 -18.27 11.05
CA VAL A 131 -8.33 -17.75 9.84
C VAL A 131 -7.47 -16.64 9.22
N ASN A 132 -7.05 -15.64 10.00
CA ASN A 132 -6.19 -14.57 9.52
C ASN A 132 -4.85 -15.12 9.00
N ALA A 133 -4.21 -16.01 9.77
CA ALA A 133 -2.94 -16.63 9.39
C ALA A 133 -3.06 -17.42 8.08
N ASN A 134 -4.13 -18.22 7.92
CA ASN A 134 -4.38 -19.00 6.72
C ASN A 134 -4.60 -18.09 5.49
N VAL A 135 -5.41 -17.02 5.64
CA VAL A 135 -5.65 -16.04 4.56
C VAL A 135 -4.36 -15.33 4.18
N TYR A 136 -3.58 -14.86 5.15
CA TYR A 136 -2.32 -14.18 4.89
C TYR A 136 -1.31 -15.10 4.20
N ALA A 137 -1.23 -16.36 4.60
CA ALA A 137 -0.37 -17.34 3.95
C ALA A 137 -0.79 -17.60 2.50
N ILE A 138 -2.10 -17.75 2.24
CA ILE A 138 -2.62 -17.92 0.87
C ILE A 138 -2.31 -16.71 0.00
N VAL A 139 -2.55 -15.50 0.51
CA VAL A 139 -2.27 -14.25 -0.22
C VAL A 139 -0.78 -14.13 -0.52
N LEU A 140 0.09 -14.42 0.46
CA LEU A 140 1.53 -14.34 0.28
C LEU A 140 2.03 -15.34 -0.76
N VAL A 141 1.64 -16.61 -0.64
CA VAL A 141 2.08 -17.68 -1.56
C VAL A 141 1.57 -17.42 -2.98
N SER A 142 0.28 -17.10 -3.14
CA SER A 142 -0.29 -16.80 -4.45
C SER A 142 0.35 -15.55 -5.07
N GLY A 143 0.61 -14.52 -4.28
CA GLY A 143 1.28 -13.32 -4.74
C GLY A 143 2.71 -13.57 -5.19
N VAL A 144 3.49 -14.38 -4.48
CA VAL A 144 4.84 -14.79 -4.89
C VAL A 144 4.79 -15.59 -6.20
N ILE A 145 3.85 -16.53 -6.35
CA ILE A 145 3.71 -17.31 -7.59
C ILE A 145 3.36 -16.40 -8.77
N ILE A 146 2.35 -15.55 -8.62
CA ILE A 146 1.91 -14.62 -9.69
C ILE A 146 3.04 -13.65 -10.04
N SER A 147 3.69 -13.07 -9.05
CA SER A 147 4.84 -12.18 -9.25
C SER A 147 5.96 -12.88 -10.02
N SER A 148 6.29 -14.12 -9.66
CA SER A 148 7.34 -14.90 -10.34
C SER A 148 6.99 -15.15 -11.81
N ILE A 149 5.75 -15.51 -12.13
CA ILE A 149 5.27 -15.69 -13.51
C ILE A 149 5.41 -14.39 -14.30
N LEU A 150 5.00 -13.27 -13.70
CA LEU A 150 5.09 -11.96 -14.34
C LEU A 150 6.54 -11.51 -14.55
N PHE A 151 7.45 -11.80 -13.63
CA PHE A 151 8.88 -11.53 -13.80
C PHE A 151 9.47 -12.33 -14.97
N VAL A 152 9.16 -13.62 -15.08
CA VAL A 152 9.61 -14.46 -16.20
C VAL A 152 9.07 -13.93 -17.53
N ALA A 153 7.77 -13.62 -17.60
CA ALA A 153 7.15 -13.04 -18.80
C ALA A 153 7.78 -11.69 -19.16
N GLY A 154 8.07 -10.86 -18.17
CA GLY A 154 8.75 -9.58 -18.35
C GLY A 154 10.18 -9.72 -18.86
N GLY A 155 10.92 -10.71 -18.35
CA GLY A 155 12.26 -11.05 -18.81
C GLY A 155 12.26 -11.49 -20.27
N ILE A 156 11.40 -12.43 -20.65
CA ILE A 156 11.25 -12.91 -22.04
C ILE A 156 10.95 -11.74 -22.99
N LYS A 157 10.00 -10.87 -22.63
CA LYS A 157 9.66 -9.69 -23.44
C LYS A 157 10.84 -8.72 -23.58
N ALA A 158 11.62 -8.53 -22.52
CA ALA A 158 12.79 -7.66 -22.56
C ALA A 158 13.89 -8.21 -23.49
N PHE A 159 14.08 -9.52 -23.52
CA PHE A 159 15.02 -10.18 -24.46
C PHE A 159 14.53 -10.13 -25.90
N ALA A 160 13.24 -10.34 -26.15
CA ALA A 160 12.67 -10.28 -27.50
C ALA A 160 12.80 -8.89 -28.14
N ASN A 161 12.68 -7.83 -27.36
CA ASN A 161 12.77 -6.45 -27.84
C ASN A 161 14.22 -5.97 -28.10
N LYS A 162 15.24 -6.75 -27.74
CA LYS A 162 16.66 -6.44 -28.00
C LYS A 162 17.18 -7.03 -29.31
N LYS A 163 16.40 -7.85 -29.97
CA LYS A 163 16.66 -8.37 -31.35
C LYS A 163 15.97 -7.48 -32.37
#